data_0312febbad188fba299a3275ba034d36
#
_entry.id   0312febbad188fba299a3275ba034d36
#
_cell.length_a   1.000
_cell.length_b   1.000
_cell.length_c   1.000
_cell.angle_alpha   90.00
_cell.angle_beta   90.00
_cell.angle_gamma   90.00
#
_symmetry.space_group_name_H-M   'P 1'
#
loop_
_entity.id
_entity.type
_entity.pdbx_description
1 polymer ?
#
loop_
_entity_poly.entity_id
_entity_poly.type
_entity_poly.pdbx_seq_one_letter_code
_entity_poly.pdbx_strand_id
1 'polypeptide(L)'
;MRAERAVNSMRKVRNKKVIDKISYKSFRANRTRNVIAIIAIALTAMLFTTLFTVGIGTAENFQRQTMRQAGGDSHGVFKNITEEQYDKLSRHPLVKESADNRLVANTVENPEFLKRHMEIWYYPKNFYGHHFIEIIDGKAPEKAEEVLVDETSLKLLGMKVKAGQRITLLLKIREGQAPVERTFRISGVIRSDPALDVGFTVVSKAYLAEHPEELQYTYDQDTSPVGAIRMEIVFQNSQGIQKKLDKVARESGYSTKEGEKNYIASNANWAYISESTSGDPMTVAAIAGVGFLIVLTGYLIIYNIFQISVMKDIRFYGLLKTIGTTGKQIKKIIRRQALLLSAIGIPCGLFVGFFVGKAIVPMLLSHTIAGNSD
;
A
#
# COMPACT_ATOMS: atom_id res chain seq x y z
N MET A 1 -12.84 -28.15 66.52
CA MET A 1 -12.23 -28.77 65.31
C MET A 1 -13.17 -29.60 64.42
N ARG A 2 -14.22 -30.30 64.92
CA ARG A 2 -15.20 -30.98 64.01
C ARG A 2 -16.20 -30.06 63.36
N ALA A 3 -16.66 -29.00 64.03
CA ALA A 3 -17.61 -28.01 63.48
C ALA A 3 -17.02 -27.14 62.34
N GLU A 4 -15.75 -26.76 62.43
CA GLU A 4 -15.08 -26.00 61.39
C GLU A 4 -14.85 -26.80 60.10
N ARG A 5 -14.62 -28.12 60.23
CA ARG A 5 -14.53 -29.02 59.02
C ARG A 5 -15.87 -29.20 58.33
N ALA A 6 -16.98 -29.17 59.07
CA ALA A 6 -18.34 -29.27 58.51
C ALA A 6 -18.75 -28.02 57.71
N VAL A 7 -18.32 -26.81 58.09
CA VAL A 7 -18.57 -25.57 57.38
C VAL A 7 -17.73 -25.49 56.09
N ASN A 8 -16.55 -26.08 56.08
CA ASN A 8 -15.65 -26.09 54.88
C ASN A 8 -16.01 -27.17 53.86
N SER A 9 -16.89 -28.12 54.21
CA SER A 9 -17.39 -29.16 53.30
C SER A 9 -18.68 -28.78 52.56
N MET A 10 -19.14 -27.52 52.66
CA MET A 10 -20.16 -27.05 51.72
C MET A 10 -19.60 -27.18 50.32
N ARG A 11 -19.97 -28.27 49.64
CA ARG A 11 -19.62 -28.59 48.26
C ARG A 11 -19.74 -27.33 47.44
N LYS A 12 -18.64 -26.86 46.87
CA LYS A 12 -18.65 -25.89 45.77
C LYS A 12 -19.56 -26.44 44.70
N VAL A 13 -20.83 -26.10 44.76
CA VAL A 13 -21.82 -26.48 43.73
C VAL A 13 -21.42 -25.77 42.45
N ARG A 14 -20.64 -26.46 41.64
CA ARG A 14 -20.20 -26.03 40.30
C ARG A 14 -21.36 -26.22 39.33
N ASN A 15 -22.49 -25.54 39.55
CA ASN A 15 -23.67 -25.71 38.75
C ASN A 15 -23.59 -24.74 37.54
N LYS A 16 -22.71 -25.08 36.55
CA LYS A 16 -22.58 -24.33 35.29
C LYS A 16 -23.96 -24.14 34.62
N LYS A 17 -24.78 -25.20 34.59
CA LYS A 17 -26.10 -25.18 33.96
C LYS A 17 -27.08 -24.17 34.59
N VAL A 18 -27.02 -24.01 35.92
CA VAL A 18 -27.90 -23.01 36.60
C VAL A 18 -27.46 -21.58 36.30
N ILE A 19 -26.15 -21.32 36.33
CA ILE A 19 -25.60 -20.01 35.98
C ILE A 19 -25.98 -19.64 34.53
N ASP A 20 -25.89 -20.61 33.61
CA ASP A 20 -26.23 -20.46 32.21
C ASP A 20 -27.71 -20.15 32.04
N LYS A 21 -28.57 -20.90 32.72
CA LYS A 21 -30.02 -20.70 32.70
C LYS A 21 -30.45 -19.35 33.30
N ILE A 22 -29.82 -18.92 34.40
CA ILE A 22 -30.08 -17.60 35.02
C ILE A 22 -29.61 -16.49 34.07
N SER A 23 -28.38 -16.61 33.51
CA SER A 23 -27.84 -15.62 32.58
C SER A 23 -28.76 -15.45 31.36
N TYR A 24 -29.23 -16.54 30.77
CA TYR A 24 -30.12 -16.52 29.59
C TYR A 24 -31.51 -15.98 29.91
N LYS A 25 -32.13 -16.40 31.04
CA LYS A 25 -33.42 -15.88 31.48
C LYS A 25 -33.37 -14.40 31.82
N SER A 26 -32.32 -13.94 32.51
CA SER A 26 -32.08 -12.53 32.79
C SER A 26 -31.87 -11.72 31.51
N PHE A 27 -31.12 -12.28 30.55
CA PHE A 27 -30.93 -11.66 29.24
C PHE A 27 -32.29 -11.48 28.53
N ARG A 28 -33.11 -12.51 28.48
CA ARG A 28 -34.43 -12.47 27.79
C ARG A 28 -35.42 -11.54 28.49
N ALA A 29 -35.37 -11.41 29.84
CA ALA A 29 -36.27 -10.55 30.61
C ALA A 29 -35.98 -9.03 30.42
N ASN A 30 -34.73 -8.66 30.10
CA ASN A 30 -34.29 -7.27 29.99
C ASN A 30 -34.04 -6.86 28.53
N ARG A 31 -35.00 -7.08 27.62
CA ARG A 31 -34.84 -6.86 26.17
C ARG A 31 -34.42 -5.43 25.81
N THR A 32 -35.15 -4.41 26.31
CA THR A 32 -34.84 -3.01 25.98
C THR A 32 -33.44 -2.61 26.38
N ARG A 33 -33.00 -2.99 27.60
CA ARG A 33 -31.63 -2.75 28.06
C ARG A 33 -30.58 -3.42 27.17
N ASN A 34 -30.84 -4.69 26.79
CA ASN A 34 -29.90 -5.45 25.97
C ASN A 34 -29.78 -4.85 24.57
N VAL A 35 -30.88 -4.40 23.98
CA VAL A 35 -30.88 -3.69 22.69
C VAL A 35 -30.03 -2.41 22.77
N ILE A 36 -30.23 -1.60 23.81
CA ILE A 36 -29.43 -0.37 24.02
C ILE A 36 -27.94 -0.73 24.16
N ALA A 37 -27.61 -1.78 24.93
CA ALA A 37 -26.22 -2.21 25.10
C ALA A 37 -25.62 -2.76 23.81
N ILE A 38 -26.37 -3.54 23.02
CA ILE A 38 -25.93 -4.03 21.71
C ILE A 38 -25.69 -2.87 20.75
N ILE A 39 -26.61 -1.89 20.69
CA ILE A 39 -26.43 -0.70 19.84
C ILE A 39 -25.19 0.08 20.27
N ALA A 40 -24.98 0.29 21.56
CA ALA A 40 -23.83 1.02 22.07
C ALA A 40 -22.49 0.30 21.72
N ILE A 41 -22.45 -1.03 21.87
CA ILE A 41 -21.29 -1.84 21.48
C ILE A 41 -21.09 -1.79 19.94
N ALA A 42 -22.19 -1.90 19.18
CA ALA A 42 -22.14 -1.84 17.73
C ALA A 42 -21.65 -0.48 17.23
N LEU A 43 -22.15 0.63 17.80
CA LEU A 43 -21.68 1.98 17.45
C LEU A 43 -20.20 2.18 17.78
N THR A 44 -19.74 1.66 18.92
CA THR A 44 -18.31 1.71 19.26
C THR A 44 -17.47 0.90 18.27
N ALA A 45 -17.87 -0.34 18.00
CA ALA A 45 -17.18 -1.19 17.01
C ALA A 45 -17.21 -0.56 15.61
N MET A 46 -18.34 0.04 15.20
CA MET A 46 -18.49 0.77 13.95
C MET A 46 -17.51 1.94 13.85
N LEU A 47 -17.44 2.77 14.91
CA LEU A 47 -16.53 3.93 14.95
C LEU A 47 -15.07 3.49 14.76
N PHE A 48 -14.63 2.46 15.49
CA PHE A 48 -13.27 1.92 15.34
C PHE A 48 -13.02 1.36 13.95
N THR A 49 -13.94 0.52 13.45
CA THR A 49 -13.79 -0.08 12.13
C THR A 49 -13.74 0.99 11.05
N THR A 50 -14.61 1.99 11.12
CA THR A 50 -14.61 3.14 10.20
C THR A 50 -13.27 3.86 10.25
N LEU A 51 -12.77 4.19 11.45
CA LEU A 51 -11.52 4.90 11.63
C LEU A 51 -10.33 4.12 11.05
N PHE A 52 -10.23 2.82 11.36
CA PHE A 52 -9.17 1.98 10.81
C PHE A 52 -9.31 1.79 9.29
N THR A 53 -10.52 1.59 8.77
CA THR A 53 -10.74 1.44 7.33
C THR A 53 -10.36 2.70 6.57
N VAL A 54 -10.74 3.88 7.10
CA VAL A 54 -10.36 5.17 6.52
C VAL A 54 -8.85 5.38 6.62
N GLY A 55 -8.25 5.14 7.78
CA GLY A 55 -6.82 5.32 8.00
C GLY A 55 -5.97 4.43 7.08
N ILE A 56 -6.29 3.13 7.01
CA ILE A 56 -5.60 2.18 6.12
C ILE A 56 -5.84 2.56 4.65
N GLY A 57 -7.10 2.80 4.26
CA GLY A 57 -7.44 3.16 2.88
C GLY A 57 -6.77 4.45 2.41
N THR A 58 -6.65 5.46 3.27
CA THR A 58 -5.93 6.70 2.96
C THR A 58 -4.43 6.45 2.84
N ALA A 59 -3.84 5.66 3.76
CA ALA A 59 -2.43 5.30 3.71
C ALA A 59 -2.07 4.51 2.44
N GLU A 60 -2.90 3.53 2.05
CA GLU A 60 -2.72 2.75 0.82
C GLU A 60 -2.81 3.63 -0.44
N ASN A 61 -3.77 4.57 -0.47
CA ASN A 61 -3.88 5.49 -1.61
C ASN A 61 -2.71 6.47 -1.68
N PHE A 62 -2.29 7.02 -0.54
CA PHE A 62 -1.09 7.86 -0.47
C PHE A 62 0.14 7.10 -0.94
N GLN A 63 0.35 5.88 -0.46
CA GLN A 63 1.45 5.03 -0.92
C GLN A 63 1.39 4.77 -2.43
N ARG A 64 0.21 4.49 -2.98
CA ARG A 64 0.03 4.28 -4.41
C ARG A 64 0.33 5.53 -5.25
N GLN A 65 -0.08 6.71 -4.79
CA GLN A 65 0.30 7.97 -5.44
C GLN A 65 1.81 8.22 -5.38
N THR A 66 2.43 7.94 -4.24
CA THR A 66 3.87 8.05 -4.07
C THR A 66 4.62 7.08 -4.98
N MET A 67 4.13 5.84 -5.14
CA MET A 67 4.68 4.88 -6.09
C MET A 67 4.57 5.36 -7.54
N ARG A 68 3.48 6.01 -7.92
CA ARG A 68 3.34 6.62 -9.25
C ARG A 68 4.37 7.73 -9.45
N GLN A 69 4.55 8.63 -8.48
CA GLN A 69 5.59 9.67 -8.52
C GLN A 69 7.02 9.10 -8.53
N ALA A 70 7.24 7.96 -7.88
CA ALA A 70 8.52 7.25 -7.91
C ALA A 70 8.79 6.50 -9.23
N GLY A 71 7.78 6.44 -10.13
CA GLY A 71 7.87 5.80 -11.44
C GLY A 71 7.47 4.33 -11.46
N GLY A 72 7.01 3.75 -10.31
CA GLY A 72 6.56 2.35 -10.27
C GLY A 72 6.44 1.80 -8.86
N ASP A 73 5.91 0.58 -8.76
CA ASP A 73 5.75 -0.17 -7.51
C ASP A 73 6.84 -1.24 -7.32
N SER A 74 7.89 -1.23 -8.12
CA SER A 74 9.08 -2.07 -7.91
C SER A 74 9.71 -1.79 -6.55
N HIS A 75 10.26 -2.81 -5.90
CA HIS A 75 10.83 -2.65 -4.57
C HIS A 75 12.09 -1.79 -4.55
N GLY A 76 12.90 -1.87 -5.59
CA GLY A 76 14.12 -1.07 -5.68
C GLY A 76 14.77 -1.16 -7.05
N VAL A 77 15.87 -0.47 -7.22
CA VAL A 77 16.56 -0.32 -8.49
C VAL A 77 18.08 -0.38 -8.32
N PHE A 78 18.76 -1.04 -9.26
CA PHE A 78 20.17 -0.82 -9.56
C PHE A 78 20.28 0.09 -10.76
N LYS A 79 21.11 1.12 -10.66
CA LYS A 79 21.22 2.17 -11.69
C LYS A 79 22.49 2.03 -12.50
N ASN A 80 22.37 2.36 -13.80
CA ASN A 80 23.49 2.51 -14.71
C ASN A 80 24.37 1.26 -14.81
N ILE A 81 23.72 0.10 -14.89
CA ILE A 81 24.40 -1.20 -14.98
C ILE A 81 24.52 -1.69 -16.42
N THR A 82 25.51 -2.56 -16.66
CA THR A 82 25.71 -3.24 -17.94
C THR A 82 24.82 -4.49 -18.07
N GLU A 83 24.74 -5.06 -19.28
CA GLU A 83 24.01 -6.32 -19.51
C GLU A 83 24.58 -7.48 -18.69
N GLU A 84 25.92 -7.58 -18.60
CA GLU A 84 26.57 -8.61 -17.80
C GLU A 84 26.22 -8.51 -16.32
N GLN A 85 26.19 -7.27 -15.80
CA GLN A 85 25.79 -7.01 -14.42
C GLN A 85 24.31 -7.37 -14.21
N TYR A 86 23.43 -7.00 -15.15
CA TYR A 86 22.03 -7.36 -15.10
C TYR A 86 21.83 -8.88 -15.06
N ASP A 87 22.48 -9.61 -15.95
CA ASP A 87 22.39 -11.07 -16.01
C ASP A 87 22.82 -11.74 -14.70
N LYS A 88 23.84 -11.19 -14.05
CA LYS A 88 24.36 -11.73 -12.80
C LYS A 88 23.44 -11.41 -11.61
N LEU A 89 22.96 -10.18 -11.52
CA LEU A 89 22.09 -9.72 -10.44
C LEU A 89 20.69 -10.36 -10.52
N SER A 90 20.15 -10.51 -11.73
CA SER A 90 18.80 -11.07 -11.96
C SER A 90 18.65 -12.52 -11.55
N ARG A 91 19.77 -13.30 -11.59
CA ARG A 91 19.79 -14.72 -11.18
C ARG A 91 19.89 -14.94 -9.68
N HIS A 92 20.01 -13.86 -8.90
CA HIS A 92 20.16 -14.00 -7.45
C HIS A 92 18.86 -14.53 -6.79
N PRO A 93 18.93 -15.50 -5.84
CA PRO A 93 17.76 -16.17 -5.25
C PRO A 93 16.75 -15.26 -4.56
N LEU A 94 17.16 -14.09 -4.09
CA LEU A 94 16.26 -13.10 -3.50
C LEU A 94 15.42 -12.35 -4.52
N VAL A 95 15.83 -12.30 -5.79
CA VAL A 95 15.13 -11.62 -6.87
C VAL A 95 13.97 -12.49 -7.31
N LYS A 96 12.75 -11.98 -7.16
CA LYS A 96 11.55 -12.66 -7.64
C LYS A 96 11.28 -12.33 -9.11
N GLU A 97 11.34 -11.02 -9.43
CA GLU A 97 11.14 -10.46 -10.77
C GLU A 97 12.12 -9.31 -10.97
N SER A 98 12.57 -9.11 -12.21
CA SER A 98 13.42 -7.98 -12.58
C SER A 98 13.13 -7.51 -14.00
N ALA A 99 13.43 -6.24 -14.26
CA ALA A 99 13.31 -5.61 -15.58
C ALA A 99 14.59 -4.87 -15.96
N ASP A 100 14.93 -4.93 -17.25
CA ASP A 100 16.05 -4.23 -17.88
C ASP A 100 15.58 -2.92 -18.54
N ASN A 101 14.93 -2.05 -17.79
CA ASN A 101 14.43 -0.79 -18.32
C ASN A 101 15.58 0.08 -18.84
N ARG A 102 15.35 0.82 -19.94
CA ARG A 102 16.34 1.73 -20.52
C ARG A 102 15.71 3.05 -20.91
N LEU A 103 16.38 4.12 -20.54
CA LEU A 103 16.11 5.44 -21.09
C LEU A 103 16.72 5.51 -22.51
N VAL A 104 15.89 5.81 -23.49
CA VAL A 104 16.30 5.92 -24.90
C VAL A 104 16.58 7.37 -25.26
N ALA A 105 15.73 8.27 -24.83
CA ALA A 105 15.97 9.72 -24.95
C ALA A 105 15.40 10.42 -23.70
N ASN A 106 16.23 11.25 -23.09
CA ASN A 106 15.84 12.01 -21.91
C ASN A 106 14.89 13.16 -22.26
N THR A 107 14.93 13.65 -23.48
CA THR A 107 14.11 14.79 -23.93
C THR A 107 13.68 14.59 -25.37
N VAL A 108 12.45 15.01 -25.67
CA VAL A 108 11.93 15.18 -27.02
C VAL A 108 11.78 16.66 -27.27
N GLU A 109 12.53 17.18 -28.27
CA GLU A 109 12.64 18.64 -28.56
C GLU A 109 11.56 19.17 -29.51
N ASN A 110 10.44 18.44 -29.70
CA ASN A 110 9.31 18.99 -30.43
C ASN A 110 8.75 20.21 -29.70
N PRO A 111 8.40 21.31 -30.39
CA PRO A 111 7.93 22.55 -29.76
C PRO A 111 6.71 22.38 -28.87
N GLU A 112 5.86 21.41 -29.13
CA GLU A 112 4.66 21.10 -28.38
C GLU A 112 4.96 20.59 -26.96
N PHE A 113 6.17 20.08 -26.73
CA PHE A 113 6.60 19.54 -25.43
C PHE A 113 7.42 20.51 -24.58
N LEU A 114 7.52 21.79 -24.97
CA LEU A 114 8.22 22.81 -24.19
C LEU A 114 7.64 23.02 -22.79
N LYS A 115 6.33 22.78 -22.61
CA LYS A 115 5.64 22.94 -21.31
C LYS A 115 5.43 21.62 -20.57
N ARG A 116 5.61 20.49 -21.23
CA ARG A 116 5.46 19.17 -20.65
C ARG A 116 6.57 18.28 -21.16
N HIS A 117 7.57 18.08 -20.32
CA HIS A 117 8.72 17.24 -20.64
C HIS A 117 8.27 15.86 -21.14
N MET A 118 8.92 15.34 -22.18
CA MET A 118 8.63 14.03 -22.74
C MET A 118 9.90 13.18 -22.78
N GLU A 119 9.81 11.97 -22.27
CA GLU A 119 10.87 10.97 -22.23
C GLU A 119 10.53 9.76 -23.10
N ILE A 120 11.55 9.12 -23.63
CA ILE A 120 11.42 7.86 -24.38
C ILE A 120 12.09 6.75 -23.60
N TRP A 121 11.32 5.75 -23.27
CA TRP A 121 11.76 4.60 -22.50
C TRP A 121 11.53 3.29 -23.22
N TYR A 122 12.31 2.30 -22.86
CA TYR A 122 12.00 0.90 -23.04
C TYR A 122 11.63 0.28 -21.70
N TYR A 123 10.49 -0.40 -21.65
CA TYR A 123 10.06 -1.24 -20.56
C TYR A 123 9.68 -2.62 -21.08
N PRO A 124 10.13 -3.73 -20.45
CA PRO A 124 9.65 -5.07 -20.77
C PRO A 124 8.14 -5.16 -20.52
N LYS A 125 7.42 -5.80 -21.42
CA LYS A 125 5.95 -5.88 -21.38
C LYS A 125 5.40 -6.48 -20.07
N ASN A 126 6.11 -7.44 -19.49
CA ASN A 126 5.74 -8.05 -18.21
C ASN A 126 5.86 -7.08 -17.01
N PHE A 127 6.56 -5.95 -17.16
CA PHE A 127 6.69 -4.91 -16.14
C PHE A 127 5.75 -3.71 -16.33
N TYR A 128 4.92 -3.70 -17.36
CA TYR A 128 3.97 -2.60 -17.57
C TYR A 128 3.05 -2.37 -16.36
N GLY A 129 2.61 -3.45 -15.70
CA GLY A 129 1.81 -3.35 -14.47
C GLY A 129 2.54 -2.63 -13.34
N HIS A 130 3.84 -2.88 -13.18
CA HIS A 130 4.69 -2.24 -12.17
C HIS A 130 4.90 -0.75 -12.42
N HIS A 131 4.83 -0.31 -13.69
CA HIS A 131 4.89 1.11 -14.09
C HIS A 131 3.52 1.76 -14.26
N PHE A 132 2.43 1.09 -13.88
CA PHE A 132 1.05 1.57 -14.07
C PHE A 132 0.72 1.91 -15.53
N ILE A 133 1.41 1.31 -16.50
CA ILE A 133 1.17 1.50 -17.93
C ILE A 133 -0.11 0.76 -18.32
N GLU A 134 -1.17 1.52 -18.60
CA GLU A 134 -2.47 1.03 -19.05
C GLU A 134 -2.68 1.38 -20.53
N ILE A 135 -2.69 0.37 -21.40
CA ILE A 135 -2.99 0.56 -22.82
C ILE A 135 -4.50 0.71 -22.99
N ILE A 136 -4.95 1.89 -23.46
CA ILE A 136 -6.36 2.23 -23.62
C ILE A 136 -6.85 2.04 -25.06
N ASP A 137 -5.94 2.00 -26.04
CA ASP A 137 -6.21 1.68 -27.45
C ASP A 137 -5.00 1.02 -28.10
N GLY A 138 -5.21 0.05 -29.00
CA GLY A 138 -4.13 -0.63 -29.70
C GLY A 138 -3.43 -1.71 -28.88
N LYS A 139 -2.12 -1.88 -29.08
CA LYS A 139 -1.29 -2.93 -28.47
C LYS A 139 0.13 -2.45 -28.17
N ALA A 140 0.86 -3.24 -27.34
CA ALA A 140 2.28 -3.01 -27.07
C ALA A 140 3.12 -3.03 -28.36
N PRO A 141 4.20 -2.23 -28.45
CA PRO A 141 5.08 -2.19 -29.60
C PRO A 141 5.91 -3.49 -29.72
N GLU A 142 5.98 -4.02 -30.92
CA GLU A 142 6.75 -5.24 -31.24
C GLU A 142 7.87 -4.95 -32.25
N LYS A 143 7.63 -4.01 -33.18
CA LYS A 143 8.59 -3.64 -34.23
C LYS A 143 9.36 -2.39 -33.83
N ALA A 144 10.51 -2.15 -34.40
CA ALA A 144 11.35 -0.98 -34.09
C ALA A 144 10.66 0.36 -34.37
N GLU A 145 9.87 0.44 -35.43
CA GLU A 145 9.11 1.62 -35.76
C GLU A 145 7.81 1.80 -34.95
N GLU A 146 7.50 0.89 -34.01
CA GLU A 146 6.28 0.95 -33.21
C GLU A 146 6.53 1.54 -31.82
N VAL A 147 5.58 2.38 -31.36
CA VAL A 147 5.64 3.02 -30.03
C VAL A 147 4.29 3.03 -29.34
N LEU A 148 4.31 3.05 -28.01
CA LEU A 148 3.20 3.56 -27.20
C LEU A 148 3.41 5.04 -26.93
N VAL A 149 2.33 5.81 -26.96
CA VAL A 149 2.34 7.25 -26.63
C VAL A 149 1.20 7.53 -25.65
N ASP A 150 1.45 8.39 -24.68
CA ASP A 150 0.41 8.78 -23.73
C ASP A 150 -0.63 9.72 -24.37
N GLU A 151 -1.88 9.62 -23.89
CA GLU A 151 -3.02 10.36 -24.48
C GLU A 151 -2.87 11.88 -24.39
N THR A 152 -2.20 12.41 -23.36
CA THR A 152 -1.99 13.86 -23.19
C THR A 152 -0.99 14.37 -24.20
N SER A 153 0.08 13.64 -24.46
CA SER A 153 1.07 13.99 -25.50
C SER A 153 0.45 14.01 -26.89
N LEU A 154 -0.45 13.08 -27.21
CA LEU A 154 -1.18 13.08 -28.48
C LEU A 154 -2.10 14.32 -28.60
N LYS A 155 -2.78 14.70 -27.51
CA LYS A 155 -3.61 15.92 -27.49
C LYS A 155 -2.80 17.19 -27.69
N LEU A 156 -1.60 17.28 -27.08
CA LEU A 156 -0.68 18.41 -27.28
C LEU A 156 -0.23 18.54 -28.73
N LEU A 157 0.00 17.43 -29.42
CA LEU A 157 0.34 17.38 -30.85
C LEU A 157 -0.88 17.62 -31.78
N GLY A 158 -2.08 17.85 -31.22
CA GLY A 158 -3.31 18.00 -32.02
C GLY A 158 -3.76 16.70 -32.71
N MET A 159 -3.23 15.53 -32.26
CA MET A 159 -3.52 14.24 -32.85
C MET A 159 -4.73 13.56 -32.18
N LYS A 160 -5.35 12.63 -32.90
CA LYS A 160 -6.41 11.80 -32.31
C LYS A 160 -5.82 10.83 -31.28
N VAL A 161 -6.52 10.61 -30.18
CA VAL A 161 -6.15 9.63 -29.14
C VAL A 161 -6.50 8.23 -29.65
N LYS A 162 -5.75 7.76 -30.64
CA LYS A 162 -5.99 6.47 -31.31
C LYS A 162 -4.71 5.91 -31.94
N ALA A 163 -4.54 4.60 -31.87
CA ALA A 163 -3.46 3.87 -32.52
C ALA A 163 -3.55 3.93 -34.06
N GLY A 164 -2.48 3.56 -34.73
CA GLY A 164 -2.40 3.45 -36.19
C GLY A 164 -1.85 4.69 -36.91
N GLN A 165 -1.73 5.83 -36.23
CA GLN A 165 -1.18 7.07 -36.77
C GLN A 165 0.37 7.05 -36.79
N ARG A 166 0.97 7.96 -37.54
CA ARG A 166 2.44 8.19 -37.50
C ARG A 166 2.72 9.45 -36.67
N ILE A 167 3.84 9.41 -35.96
CA ILE A 167 4.34 10.52 -35.14
C ILE A 167 5.82 10.71 -35.46
N THR A 168 6.26 11.95 -35.64
CA THR A 168 7.67 12.30 -35.79
C THR A 168 8.15 13.03 -34.55
N LEU A 169 9.20 12.50 -33.94
CA LEU A 169 9.78 13.00 -32.69
C LEU A 169 11.24 13.40 -32.92
N LEU A 170 11.65 14.49 -32.30
CA LEU A 170 13.01 15.00 -32.27
C LEU A 170 13.69 14.53 -30.98
N LEU A 171 14.43 13.45 -31.04
CA LEU A 171 15.01 12.78 -29.88
C LEU A 171 16.35 13.40 -29.50
N LYS A 172 16.46 13.94 -28.30
CA LYS A 172 17.75 14.31 -27.73
C LYS A 172 18.35 13.12 -26.98
N ILE A 173 19.21 12.38 -27.67
CA ILE A 173 19.85 11.16 -27.15
C ILE A 173 21.06 11.52 -26.29
N ARG A 174 21.88 12.48 -26.75
CA ARG A 174 23.11 12.91 -26.05
C ARG A 174 23.15 14.42 -25.90
N GLU A 175 23.67 14.86 -24.76
CA GLU A 175 23.95 16.28 -24.56
C GLU A 175 25.04 16.77 -25.54
N GLY A 176 24.84 17.99 -26.09
CA GLY A 176 25.76 18.60 -27.05
C GLY A 176 25.65 18.06 -28.49
N GLN A 177 24.82 17.07 -28.75
CA GLN A 177 24.53 16.58 -30.10
C GLN A 177 23.21 17.15 -30.62
N ALA A 178 23.09 17.25 -31.94
CA ALA A 178 21.82 17.62 -32.57
C ALA A 178 20.76 16.52 -32.31
N PRO A 179 19.48 16.91 -32.15
CA PRO A 179 18.41 15.95 -31.97
C PRO A 179 18.28 15.06 -33.23
N VAL A 180 17.93 13.82 -32.99
CA VAL A 180 17.72 12.83 -34.05
C VAL A 180 16.24 12.75 -34.37
N GLU A 181 15.87 13.01 -35.62
CA GLU A 181 14.49 12.87 -36.08
C GLU A 181 14.15 11.40 -36.30
N ARG A 182 13.05 10.94 -35.65
CA ARG A 182 12.52 9.58 -35.80
C ARG A 182 11.02 9.62 -36.07
N THR A 183 10.57 8.90 -37.09
CA THR A 183 9.15 8.71 -37.38
C THR A 183 8.72 7.32 -36.94
N PHE A 184 7.79 7.29 -36.00
CA PHE A 184 7.22 6.06 -35.46
C PHE A 184 5.78 5.87 -35.91
N ARG A 185 5.34 4.60 -35.84
CA ARG A 185 3.93 4.22 -35.90
C ARG A 185 3.41 4.02 -34.48
N ILE A 186 2.34 4.70 -34.10
CA ILE A 186 1.66 4.52 -32.82
C ILE A 186 0.97 3.15 -32.85
N SER A 187 1.54 2.16 -32.15
CA SER A 187 0.96 0.83 -32.02
C SER A 187 -0.13 0.77 -30.95
N GLY A 188 -0.04 1.65 -29.96
CA GLY A 188 -1.06 1.80 -28.93
C GLY A 188 -0.93 3.13 -28.18
N VAL A 189 -2.01 3.45 -27.50
CA VAL A 189 -2.11 4.65 -26.66
C VAL A 189 -2.21 4.22 -25.21
N ILE A 190 -1.45 4.90 -24.35
CA ILE A 190 -1.49 4.66 -22.90
C ILE A 190 -2.20 5.81 -22.19
N ARG A 191 -2.83 5.49 -21.07
CA ARG A 191 -3.45 6.47 -20.18
C ARG A 191 -2.37 7.37 -19.57
N SER A 192 -2.56 8.67 -19.62
CA SER A 192 -1.68 9.61 -18.90
C SER A 192 -1.89 9.47 -17.40
N ASP A 193 -0.80 9.48 -16.64
CA ASP A 193 -0.87 9.48 -15.19
C ASP A 193 -0.98 10.92 -14.68
N PRO A 194 -2.06 11.28 -13.98
CA PRO A 194 -2.24 12.63 -13.46
C PRO A 194 -1.25 12.99 -12.33
N ALA A 195 -0.59 12.01 -11.74
CA ALA A 195 0.44 12.23 -10.73
C ALA A 195 1.81 12.65 -11.32
N LEU A 196 1.96 12.54 -12.65
CA LEU A 196 3.19 12.82 -13.38
C LEU A 196 2.96 13.92 -14.42
N ASP A 197 3.72 15.00 -14.30
CA ASP A 197 3.73 16.06 -15.33
C ASP A 197 4.80 15.79 -16.41
N VAL A 198 4.89 14.53 -16.83
CA VAL A 198 5.84 14.05 -17.83
C VAL A 198 5.10 13.23 -18.88
N GLY A 199 5.44 13.45 -20.15
CA GLY A 199 4.99 12.62 -21.26
C GLY A 199 5.85 11.38 -21.40
N PHE A 200 5.21 10.25 -21.70
CA PHE A 200 5.90 8.99 -21.92
C PHE A 200 5.66 8.43 -23.31
N THR A 201 6.76 8.04 -23.95
CA THR A 201 6.74 7.18 -25.13
C THR A 201 7.51 5.91 -24.80
N VAL A 202 6.93 4.75 -25.14
CA VAL A 202 7.57 3.46 -24.91
C VAL A 202 7.89 2.81 -26.25
N VAL A 203 9.17 2.52 -26.47
CA VAL A 203 9.66 1.79 -27.66
C VAL A 203 9.67 0.28 -27.43
N SER A 204 9.81 -0.48 -28.51
CA SER A 204 9.93 -1.92 -28.48
C SER A 204 11.36 -2.39 -28.16
N LYS A 205 11.52 -3.67 -27.82
CA LYS A 205 12.85 -4.31 -27.75
C LYS A 205 13.56 -4.34 -29.11
N ALA A 206 12.79 -4.40 -30.21
CA ALA A 206 13.35 -4.37 -31.56
C ALA A 206 14.03 -3.03 -31.87
N TYR A 207 13.51 -1.91 -31.35
CA TYR A 207 14.15 -0.58 -31.46
C TYR A 207 15.56 -0.61 -30.86
N LEU A 208 15.72 -1.19 -29.65
CA LEU A 208 17.04 -1.30 -29.00
C LEU A 208 18.04 -2.12 -29.84
N ALA A 209 17.56 -3.16 -30.51
CA ALA A 209 18.39 -4.02 -31.34
C ALA A 209 18.79 -3.35 -32.65
N GLU A 210 17.96 -2.47 -33.22
CA GLU A 210 18.25 -1.75 -34.46
C GLU A 210 19.12 -0.49 -34.27
N HIS A 211 19.15 0.05 -33.01
CA HIS A 211 19.88 1.29 -32.72
C HIS A 211 20.89 1.12 -31.55
N PRO A 212 21.79 0.14 -31.60
CA PRO A 212 22.75 -0.11 -30.51
C PRO A 212 23.74 1.05 -30.29
N GLU A 213 24.02 1.86 -31.33
CA GLU A 213 24.90 3.02 -31.27
C GLU A 213 24.32 4.15 -30.41
N GLU A 214 22.99 4.30 -30.41
CA GLU A 214 22.28 5.29 -29.59
C GLU A 214 22.30 4.92 -28.11
N LEU A 215 22.40 3.62 -27.83
CA LEU A 215 22.31 3.03 -26.49
C LEU A 215 23.67 2.62 -25.92
N GLN A 216 24.75 3.06 -26.54
CA GLN A 216 26.07 2.80 -26.01
C GLN A 216 26.23 3.41 -24.61
N TYR A 217 26.60 2.58 -23.65
CA TYR A 217 26.83 3.01 -22.27
C TYR A 217 28.02 3.97 -22.20
N THR A 218 27.78 5.20 -21.78
CA THR A 218 28.79 6.25 -21.67
C THR A 218 28.76 6.97 -20.33
N TYR A 219 28.07 6.43 -19.32
CA TYR A 219 27.86 7.07 -18.04
C TYR A 219 29.16 7.52 -17.35
N ASP A 220 30.21 6.73 -17.47
CA ASP A 220 31.54 7.05 -16.92
C ASP A 220 32.25 8.18 -17.69
N GLN A 221 31.79 8.50 -18.91
CA GLN A 221 32.40 9.51 -19.78
C GLN A 221 31.62 10.83 -19.76
N ASP A 222 30.30 10.76 -19.91
CA ASP A 222 29.44 11.93 -20.08
C ASP A 222 28.32 12.03 -19.00
N THR A 223 28.28 11.09 -18.06
CA THR A 223 27.23 11.00 -17.01
C THR A 223 25.80 10.86 -17.56
N SER A 224 25.65 10.54 -18.84
CA SER A 224 24.34 10.33 -19.46
C SER A 224 23.75 8.97 -19.04
N PRO A 225 22.53 8.92 -18.51
CA PRO A 225 21.84 7.67 -18.19
C PRO A 225 21.26 6.97 -19.42
N VAL A 226 21.30 7.60 -20.60
CA VAL A 226 20.74 7.04 -21.85
C VAL A 226 21.50 5.79 -22.25
N GLY A 227 20.76 4.71 -22.54
CA GLY A 227 21.29 3.41 -22.92
C GLY A 227 21.70 2.52 -21.75
N ALA A 228 21.99 3.08 -20.57
CA ALA A 228 22.29 2.29 -19.38
C ALA A 228 21.05 1.53 -18.87
N ILE A 229 21.28 0.31 -18.35
CA ILE A 229 20.19 -0.45 -17.75
C ILE A 229 19.87 0.13 -16.37
N ARG A 230 18.59 0.47 -16.18
CA ARG A 230 17.97 0.67 -14.88
C ARG A 230 17.26 -0.63 -14.51
N MET A 231 17.97 -1.49 -13.76
CA MET A 231 17.40 -2.76 -13.35
C MET A 231 16.44 -2.55 -12.19
N GLU A 232 15.17 -2.76 -12.44
CA GLU A 232 14.15 -2.78 -11.39
C GLU A 232 13.98 -4.18 -10.82
N ILE A 233 13.69 -4.24 -9.50
CA ILE A 233 13.65 -5.50 -8.76
C ILE A 233 12.39 -5.57 -7.90
N VAL A 234 11.77 -6.74 -7.95
CA VAL A 234 10.71 -7.15 -7.03
C VAL A 234 11.21 -8.33 -6.19
N PHE A 235 11.16 -8.21 -4.87
CA PHE A 235 11.45 -9.27 -3.90
C PHE A 235 10.16 -9.99 -3.49
N GLN A 236 10.25 -11.05 -2.67
CA GLN A 236 9.08 -11.76 -2.13
C GLN A 236 8.21 -10.88 -1.21
N ASN A 237 8.81 -9.88 -0.57
CA ASN A 237 8.13 -8.89 0.27
C ASN A 237 8.94 -7.60 0.35
N SER A 238 8.30 -6.52 0.80
CA SER A 238 8.87 -5.17 0.88
C SER A 238 9.59 -4.86 2.21
N GLN A 239 9.90 -5.84 3.05
CA GLN A 239 10.60 -5.60 4.31
C GLN A 239 12.11 -5.51 4.09
N GLY A 240 12.74 -4.42 4.55
CA GLY A 240 14.19 -4.21 4.48
C GLY A 240 14.73 -4.24 3.06
N ILE A 241 14.11 -3.50 2.16
CA ILE A 241 14.43 -3.49 0.73
C ILE A 241 15.89 -3.12 0.52
N GLN A 242 16.38 -2.02 1.13
CA GLN A 242 17.77 -1.60 0.94
C GLN A 242 18.76 -2.68 1.40
N LYS A 243 18.50 -3.34 2.53
CA LYS A 243 19.35 -4.45 3.02
C LYS A 243 19.37 -5.63 2.05
N LYS A 244 18.26 -5.90 1.36
CA LYS A 244 18.18 -6.96 0.33
C LYS A 244 18.94 -6.56 -0.92
N LEU A 245 18.82 -5.30 -1.38
CA LEU A 245 19.61 -4.77 -2.50
C LEU A 245 21.10 -4.88 -2.21
N ASP A 246 21.54 -4.42 -1.04
CA ASP A 246 22.94 -4.51 -0.61
C ASP A 246 23.44 -5.95 -0.55
N LYS A 247 22.58 -6.89 -0.14
CA LYS A 247 22.91 -8.30 -0.12
C LYS A 247 23.03 -8.87 -1.52
N VAL A 248 22.09 -8.56 -2.42
CA VAL A 248 22.14 -8.97 -3.82
C VAL A 248 23.42 -8.48 -4.49
N ALA A 249 23.76 -7.19 -4.31
CA ALA A 249 24.99 -6.63 -4.87
C ALA A 249 26.24 -7.36 -4.36
N ARG A 250 26.41 -7.47 -3.03
CA ARG A 250 27.60 -8.08 -2.42
C ARG A 250 27.75 -9.57 -2.78
N GLU A 251 26.69 -10.36 -2.72
CA GLU A 251 26.74 -11.79 -3.06
C GLU A 251 26.96 -12.01 -4.56
N SER A 252 26.63 -11.00 -5.39
CA SER A 252 26.96 -10.98 -6.82
C SER A 252 28.38 -10.42 -7.11
N GLY A 253 29.17 -10.07 -6.09
CA GLY A 253 30.57 -9.61 -6.24
C GLY A 253 30.72 -8.13 -6.54
N TYR A 254 29.72 -7.31 -6.20
CA TYR A 254 29.73 -5.86 -6.39
C TYR A 254 29.80 -5.12 -5.07
N SER A 255 30.44 -3.95 -5.07
CA SER A 255 30.45 -3.06 -3.90
C SER A 255 29.19 -2.20 -3.84
N THR A 256 28.75 -1.93 -2.62
CA THR A 256 27.68 -0.98 -2.30
C THR A 256 28.20 0.37 -1.80
N LYS A 257 29.53 0.55 -1.74
CA LYS A 257 30.16 1.77 -1.30
C LYS A 257 30.66 2.57 -2.49
N GLU A 258 30.22 3.80 -2.59
CA GLU A 258 30.66 4.74 -3.63
C GLU A 258 32.18 4.95 -3.59
N GLY A 259 32.80 5.00 -4.76
CA GLY A 259 34.26 5.13 -4.90
C GLY A 259 35.05 3.80 -4.84
N GLU A 260 34.45 2.69 -4.45
CA GLU A 260 35.10 1.39 -4.52
C GLU A 260 35.04 0.79 -5.94
N LYS A 261 36.03 -0.03 -6.26
CA LYS A 261 36.03 -0.77 -7.53
C LYS A 261 34.82 -1.70 -7.58
N ASN A 262 34.18 -1.78 -8.73
CA ASN A 262 32.93 -2.54 -8.96
C ASN A 262 31.74 -2.04 -8.13
N TYR A 263 31.69 -0.75 -7.79
CA TYR A 263 30.53 -0.13 -7.16
C TYR A 263 29.31 -0.18 -8.10
N ILE A 264 28.14 -0.51 -7.55
CA ILE A 264 26.85 -0.39 -8.24
C ILE A 264 25.89 0.40 -7.35
N ALA A 265 25.37 1.49 -7.89
CA ALA A 265 24.39 2.32 -7.20
C ALA A 265 23.04 1.58 -7.09
N SER A 266 22.49 1.51 -5.89
CA SER A 266 21.18 0.93 -5.63
C SER A 266 20.34 1.84 -4.76
N ASN A 267 19.03 1.89 -5.03
CA ASN A 267 18.08 2.66 -4.24
C ASN A 267 16.85 1.81 -3.97
N ALA A 268 16.45 1.73 -2.71
CA ALA A 268 15.13 1.25 -2.35
C ALA A 268 14.05 2.23 -2.83
N ASN A 269 12.89 1.72 -3.20
CA ASN A 269 11.76 2.57 -3.53
C ASN A 269 11.21 3.21 -2.25
N TRP A 270 11.44 4.50 -2.12
CA TRP A 270 11.06 5.31 -0.96
C TRP A 270 9.54 5.40 -0.72
N ALA A 271 8.72 5.04 -1.72
CA ALA A 271 7.27 4.97 -1.59
C ALA A 271 6.80 3.87 -0.63
N TYR A 272 7.66 2.90 -0.31
CA TYR A 272 7.34 1.88 0.68
C TYR A 272 7.51 2.44 2.10
N ILE A 273 6.46 2.37 2.91
CA ILE A 273 6.46 2.86 4.31
C ILE A 273 7.57 2.20 5.13
N SER A 274 7.86 0.92 4.88
CA SER A 274 8.93 0.20 5.55
C SER A 274 10.31 0.82 5.33
N GLU A 275 10.54 1.46 4.20
CA GLU A 275 11.82 2.12 3.89
C GLU A 275 11.84 3.58 4.35
N SER A 276 10.73 4.30 4.18
CA SER A 276 10.62 5.70 4.62
C SER A 276 10.66 5.87 6.15
N THR A 277 10.23 4.83 6.91
CA THR A 277 10.21 4.86 8.38
C THR A 277 11.36 4.11 9.03
N SER A 278 12.12 3.31 8.28
CA SER A 278 13.18 2.42 8.85
C SER A 278 14.36 3.16 9.48
N GLY A 279 14.48 4.46 9.28
CA GLY A 279 15.58 5.29 9.81
C GLY A 279 15.18 6.27 10.92
N ASP A 280 13.90 6.44 11.22
CA ASP A 280 13.45 7.45 12.20
C ASP A 280 12.67 6.82 13.36
N PRO A 281 13.35 6.59 14.52
CA PRO A 281 12.70 6.08 15.71
C PRO A 281 11.55 6.96 16.23
N MET A 282 11.60 8.27 15.96
CA MET A 282 10.59 9.23 16.42
C MET A 282 9.28 9.04 15.64
N THR A 283 9.35 8.84 14.34
CA THR A 283 8.19 8.53 13.49
C THR A 283 7.53 7.20 13.92
N VAL A 284 8.33 6.17 14.18
CA VAL A 284 7.83 4.87 14.67
C VAL A 284 7.15 5.04 16.03
N ALA A 285 7.75 5.79 16.96
CA ALA A 285 7.18 6.07 18.27
C ALA A 285 5.88 6.88 18.17
N ALA A 286 5.80 7.85 17.26
CA ALA A 286 4.60 8.64 17.03
C ALA A 286 3.43 7.78 16.52
N ILE A 287 3.67 6.91 15.53
CA ILE A 287 2.67 5.98 15.00
C ILE A 287 2.19 5.01 16.09
N ALA A 288 3.12 4.45 16.87
CA ALA A 288 2.79 3.58 17.99
C ALA A 288 1.99 4.31 19.08
N GLY A 289 2.32 5.57 19.37
CA GLY A 289 1.61 6.42 20.32
C GLY A 289 0.17 6.70 19.89
N VAL A 290 -0.06 7.05 18.63
CA VAL A 290 -1.41 7.24 18.07
C VAL A 290 -2.20 5.93 18.14
N GLY A 291 -1.61 4.81 17.75
CA GLY A 291 -2.24 3.48 17.87
C GLY A 291 -2.64 3.15 19.31
N PHE A 292 -1.75 3.42 20.26
CA PHE A 292 -2.04 3.23 21.69
C PHE A 292 -3.21 4.09 22.17
N LEU A 293 -3.25 5.38 21.80
CA LEU A 293 -4.34 6.29 22.15
C LEU A 293 -5.69 5.81 21.59
N ILE A 294 -5.71 5.32 20.35
CA ILE A 294 -6.92 4.75 19.73
C ILE A 294 -7.41 3.56 20.55
N VAL A 295 -6.52 2.60 20.86
CA VAL A 295 -6.86 1.40 21.65
C VAL A 295 -7.34 1.81 23.06
N LEU A 296 -6.67 2.75 23.71
CA LEU A 296 -7.04 3.26 25.05
C LEU A 296 -8.43 3.90 25.04
N THR A 297 -8.71 4.75 24.05
CA THR A 297 -10.03 5.40 23.90
C THR A 297 -11.12 4.34 23.74
N GLY A 298 -10.88 3.32 22.92
CA GLY A 298 -11.83 2.21 22.76
C GLY A 298 -12.07 1.42 24.02
N TYR A 299 -11.02 1.12 24.74
CA TYR A 299 -11.13 0.47 26.03
C TYR A 299 -11.99 1.29 27.01
N LEU A 300 -11.75 2.60 27.11
CA LEU A 300 -12.51 3.50 28.00
C LEU A 300 -13.99 3.58 27.61
N ILE A 301 -14.32 3.66 26.33
CA ILE A 301 -15.71 3.69 25.86
C ILE A 301 -16.42 2.39 26.24
N ILE A 302 -15.83 1.25 25.92
CA ILE A 302 -16.41 -0.07 26.24
C ILE A 302 -16.53 -0.23 27.77
N TYR A 303 -15.51 0.15 28.53
CA TYR A 303 -15.51 0.10 29.99
C TYR A 303 -16.68 0.91 30.57
N ASN A 304 -16.87 2.17 30.14
CA ASN A 304 -17.93 3.03 30.61
C ASN A 304 -19.32 2.47 30.30
N ILE A 305 -19.53 1.90 29.10
CA ILE A 305 -20.80 1.26 28.72
C ILE A 305 -21.12 0.10 29.66
N PHE A 306 -20.13 -0.76 29.93
CA PHE A 306 -20.31 -1.87 30.85
C PHE A 306 -20.51 -1.43 32.30
N GLN A 307 -19.81 -0.41 32.78
CA GLN A 307 -19.96 0.14 34.10
C GLN A 307 -21.40 0.66 34.32
N ILE A 308 -21.93 1.45 33.37
CA ILE A 308 -23.31 1.95 33.44
C ILE A 308 -24.31 0.79 33.43
N SER A 309 -24.10 -0.22 32.59
CA SER A 309 -24.97 -1.39 32.52
C SER A 309 -25.01 -2.19 33.83
N VAL A 310 -23.85 -2.42 34.45
CA VAL A 310 -23.75 -3.13 35.73
C VAL A 310 -24.34 -2.33 36.87
N MET A 311 -24.14 -0.99 36.88
CA MET A 311 -24.71 -0.13 37.91
C MET A 311 -26.25 -0.16 37.94
N LYS A 312 -26.89 -0.20 36.77
CA LYS A 312 -28.36 -0.34 36.67
C LYS A 312 -28.86 -1.68 37.22
N ASP A 313 -28.03 -2.71 37.25
CA ASP A 313 -28.38 -4.05 37.72
C ASP A 313 -27.99 -4.33 39.18
N ILE A 314 -27.48 -3.35 39.92
CA ILE A 314 -27.04 -3.53 41.31
C ILE A 314 -28.15 -4.14 42.20
N ARG A 315 -29.40 -3.70 42.04
CA ARG A 315 -30.53 -4.29 42.80
C ARG A 315 -30.75 -5.76 42.50
N PHE A 316 -30.66 -6.15 41.25
CA PHE A 316 -30.79 -7.56 40.82
C PHE A 316 -29.64 -8.43 41.39
N TYR A 317 -28.41 -7.92 41.32
CA TYR A 317 -27.25 -8.65 41.89
C TYR A 317 -27.28 -8.67 43.43
N GLY A 318 -27.82 -7.65 44.06
CA GLY A 318 -28.11 -7.61 45.49
C GLY A 318 -29.07 -8.73 45.92
N LEU A 319 -30.21 -8.87 45.23
CA LEU A 319 -31.18 -9.93 45.43
C LEU A 319 -30.58 -11.31 45.22
N LEU A 320 -29.73 -11.51 44.21
CA LEU A 320 -29.02 -12.77 44.00
C LEU A 320 -28.09 -13.10 45.19
N LYS A 321 -27.47 -12.08 45.78
CA LYS A 321 -26.59 -12.24 46.93
C LYS A 321 -27.36 -12.63 48.19
N THR A 322 -28.59 -12.11 48.42
CA THR A 322 -29.42 -12.48 49.57
C THR A 322 -29.88 -13.95 49.53
N ILE A 323 -30.07 -14.51 48.33
CA ILE A 323 -30.41 -15.92 48.17
C ILE A 323 -29.18 -16.83 48.13
N GLY A 324 -27.99 -16.34 48.54
CA GLY A 324 -26.77 -17.14 48.72
C GLY A 324 -25.82 -17.26 47.48
N THR A 325 -26.01 -16.42 46.44
CA THR A 325 -25.11 -16.42 45.31
C THR A 325 -23.75 -15.79 45.67
N THR A 326 -22.65 -16.48 45.36
CA THR A 326 -21.29 -15.97 45.64
C THR A 326 -20.87 -14.89 44.62
N GLY A 327 -19.99 -13.98 45.06
CA GLY A 327 -19.47 -12.91 44.18
C GLY A 327 -18.78 -13.47 42.92
N LYS A 328 -18.13 -14.67 42.99
CA LYS A 328 -17.57 -15.36 41.81
C LYS A 328 -18.65 -15.79 40.80
N GLN A 329 -19.80 -16.22 41.29
CA GLN A 329 -20.93 -16.62 40.44
C GLN A 329 -21.57 -15.41 39.79
N ILE A 330 -21.75 -14.29 40.52
CA ILE A 330 -22.25 -13.00 39.95
C ILE A 330 -21.30 -12.51 38.88
N LYS A 331 -19.99 -12.47 39.12
CA LYS A 331 -19.00 -12.09 38.10
C LYS A 331 -19.10 -12.93 36.82
N LYS A 332 -19.39 -14.25 36.97
CA LYS A 332 -19.55 -15.15 35.83
C LYS A 332 -20.84 -14.88 35.05
N ILE A 333 -21.94 -14.52 35.74
CA ILE A 333 -23.20 -14.12 35.07
C ILE A 333 -22.95 -12.85 34.24
N ILE A 334 -22.32 -11.81 34.85
CA ILE A 334 -22.00 -10.55 34.16
C ILE A 334 -21.12 -10.80 32.93
N ARG A 335 -20.04 -11.58 33.09
CA ARG A 335 -19.15 -11.92 31.96
C ARG A 335 -19.88 -12.62 30.81
N ARG A 336 -20.81 -13.52 31.10
CA ARG A 336 -21.60 -14.20 30.07
C ARG A 336 -22.58 -13.26 29.37
N GLN A 337 -23.25 -12.39 30.11
CA GLN A 337 -24.12 -11.38 29.52
C GLN A 337 -23.30 -10.45 28.61
N ALA A 338 -22.13 -10.00 29.08
CA ALA A 338 -21.22 -9.20 28.26
C ALA A 338 -20.81 -9.90 26.95
N LEU A 339 -20.44 -11.19 27.05
CA LEU A 339 -20.08 -11.97 25.85
C LEU A 339 -21.24 -12.11 24.86
N LEU A 340 -22.46 -12.34 25.34
CA LEU A 340 -23.64 -12.46 24.48
C LEU A 340 -23.95 -11.12 23.78
N LEU A 341 -23.89 -10.00 24.50
CA LEU A 341 -24.09 -8.66 23.95
C LEU A 341 -23.02 -8.32 22.89
N SER A 342 -21.75 -8.63 23.21
CA SER A 342 -20.63 -8.37 22.32
C SER A 342 -20.65 -9.28 21.09
N ALA A 343 -21.09 -10.54 21.21
CA ALA A 343 -21.19 -11.48 20.09
C ALA A 343 -22.19 -11.03 19.02
N ILE A 344 -23.14 -10.15 19.37
CA ILE A 344 -24.10 -9.56 18.44
C ILE A 344 -23.61 -8.16 18.02
N GLY A 345 -23.24 -7.32 19.00
CA GLY A 345 -22.91 -5.93 18.74
C GLY A 345 -21.63 -5.73 17.93
N ILE A 346 -20.57 -6.51 18.22
CA ILE A 346 -19.29 -6.37 17.52
C ILE A 346 -19.41 -6.72 16.02
N PRO A 347 -19.93 -7.90 15.61
CA PRO A 347 -20.06 -8.20 14.19
C PRO A 347 -20.93 -7.19 13.42
N CYS A 348 -22.04 -6.73 14.01
CA CYS A 348 -22.87 -5.69 13.40
C CYS A 348 -22.09 -4.39 13.21
N GLY A 349 -21.36 -3.95 14.23
CA GLY A 349 -20.54 -2.75 14.16
C GLY A 349 -19.40 -2.85 13.16
N LEU A 350 -18.70 -3.98 13.13
CA LEU A 350 -17.64 -4.24 12.15
C LEU A 350 -18.16 -4.18 10.72
N PHE A 351 -19.28 -4.85 10.45
CA PHE A 351 -19.88 -4.88 9.13
C PHE A 351 -20.27 -3.47 8.66
N VAL A 352 -21.06 -2.74 9.44
CA VAL A 352 -21.48 -1.40 9.08
C VAL A 352 -20.29 -0.44 8.98
N GLY A 353 -19.35 -0.50 9.94
CA GLY A 353 -18.16 0.35 9.97
C GLY A 353 -17.24 0.15 8.76
N PHE A 354 -17.10 -1.07 8.27
CA PHE A 354 -16.33 -1.36 7.07
C PHE A 354 -16.94 -0.67 5.83
N PHE A 355 -18.23 -0.80 5.61
CA PHE A 355 -18.88 -0.18 4.45
C PHE A 355 -18.90 1.35 4.54
N VAL A 356 -19.16 1.91 5.73
CA VAL A 356 -19.09 3.35 5.95
C VAL A 356 -17.67 3.87 5.72
N GLY A 357 -16.64 3.21 6.26
CA GLY A 357 -15.26 3.58 6.04
C GLY A 357 -14.88 3.54 4.57
N LYS A 358 -15.28 2.47 3.86
CA LYS A 358 -15.00 2.33 2.43
C LYS A 358 -15.69 3.39 1.56
N ALA A 359 -16.86 3.89 1.99
CA ALA A 359 -17.56 4.98 1.31
C ALA A 359 -16.93 6.36 1.57
N ILE A 360 -16.33 6.57 2.74
CA ILE A 360 -15.69 7.84 3.12
C ILE A 360 -14.33 8.02 2.41
N VAL A 361 -13.56 6.97 2.19
CA VAL A 361 -12.22 7.05 1.57
C VAL A 361 -12.23 7.81 0.24
N PRO A 362 -13.06 7.49 -0.77
CA PRO A 362 -13.09 8.23 -2.03
C PRO A 362 -13.45 9.71 -1.86
N MET A 363 -14.35 10.01 -0.91
CA MET A 363 -14.78 11.40 -0.62
C MET A 363 -13.62 12.23 -0.06
N LEU A 364 -12.81 11.67 0.83
CA LEU A 364 -11.62 12.35 1.36
C LEU A 364 -10.57 12.57 0.27
N LEU A 365 -10.37 11.58 -0.59
CA LEU A 365 -9.38 11.66 -1.67
C LEU A 365 -9.75 12.68 -2.74
N SER A 366 -11.03 12.81 -3.09
CA SER A 366 -11.48 13.81 -4.06
C SER A 366 -11.21 15.25 -3.62
N HIS A 367 -11.27 15.52 -2.32
CA HIS A 367 -10.94 16.84 -1.77
C HIS A 367 -9.43 17.12 -1.70
N THR A 368 -8.60 16.09 -1.53
CA THR A 368 -7.13 16.24 -1.52
C THR A 368 -6.56 16.42 -2.93
N ILE A 369 -7.15 15.80 -3.93
CA ILE A 369 -6.72 15.93 -5.35
C ILE A 369 -7.19 17.26 -5.94
N ALA A 370 -8.39 17.73 -5.62
CA ALA A 370 -8.92 19.01 -6.10
C ALA A 370 -8.20 20.23 -5.49
N GLY A 371 -7.57 20.11 -4.33
CA GLY A 371 -6.81 21.19 -3.69
C GLY A 371 -5.43 21.45 -4.30
N ASN A 372 -4.93 20.61 -5.21
CA ASN A 372 -3.63 20.79 -5.87
C ASN A 372 -3.76 21.28 -7.34
N SER A 373 -4.95 21.65 -7.76
CA SER A 373 -5.24 22.13 -9.14
C SER A 373 -5.61 23.61 -9.22
N ASP A 374 -5.36 24.41 -8.16
CA ASP A 374 -5.48 25.87 -8.17
C ASP A 374 -4.09 26.55 -8.13
#